data_6da19f068d14374fdcfc04990e56b0c0
#
_entry.id   6da19f068d14374fdcfc04990e56b0c0
#
_cell.length_a   1.000
_cell.length_b   1.000
_cell.length_c   1.000
_cell.angle_alpha   90.00
_cell.angle_beta   90.00
_cell.angle_gamma   90.00
#
_symmetry.space_group_name_H-M   'P 1'
#
loop_
_entity.id
_entity.type
_entity.pdbx_description
1 polymer ?
#
loop_
_entity_poly.entity_id
_entity_poly.type
_entity_poly.pdbx_seq_one_letter_code
_entity_poly.pdbx_strand_id
1 'polypeptide(L)'
;MKKSIILSLLFVFTCQFFTHAQWLEKKGNGYFKLSAWSLEADQHYTNSGKIDPNATRGVFNLNLYGKYGLSDNWNVIAYIPFFVKSYQNHQVSSVTNETLLEGEAFNSFGDMDLGIEYRLFKKSKHAFSTILTLGIPSGDSKGGSDGSYQTGDGEFNQQLRFNAGTSFSLFKHSFYGKSYVGFNNKTKNFSDEVKAGLEVGTSFVGGKLLLLARSNMVRSLKNGSLNASNNNGSIFANNVEFISIGGEVAWKFTKKLGLSLGYHSAISGKVIYAAPSYEAGIFYLLK
;
A
#
# COMPACT_ATOMS: atom_id res chain seq x y z
N MET A 1 -18.00 -47.24 21.88
CA MET A 1 -18.46 -46.64 20.62
C MET A 1 -18.31 -45.13 20.63
N LYS A 2 -17.11 -44.56 20.76
CA LYS A 2 -16.85 -43.09 20.73
C LYS A 2 -15.50 -42.71 20.08
N LYS A 3 -14.95 -43.54 19.17
CA LYS A 3 -13.67 -43.26 18.47
C LYS A 3 -13.75 -43.17 16.95
N SER A 4 -14.96 -43.23 16.33
CA SER A 4 -15.10 -43.26 14.87
C SER A 4 -15.63 -41.97 14.23
N ILE A 5 -15.90 -40.90 15.00
CA ILE A 5 -16.48 -39.66 14.46
C ILE A 5 -15.42 -38.61 14.15
N ILE A 6 -14.21 -38.73 14.69
CA ILE A 6 -13.12 -37.74 14.46
C ILE A 6 -12.34 -38.02 13.17
N LEU A 7 -12.45 -39.20 12.58
CA LEU A 7 -11.72 -39.57 11.36
C LEU A 7 -12.45 -39.20 10.05
N SER A 8 -13.73 -38.82 10.11
CA SER A 8 -14.51 -38.50 8.93
C SER A 8 -14.49 -37.02 8.51
N LEU A 9 -13.87 -36.13 9.29
CA LEU A 9 -13.74 -34.70 8.97
C LEU A 9 -12.41 -34.35 8.29
N LEU A 10 -11.54 -35.32 8.05
CA LEU A 10 -10.21 -35.09 7.45
C LEU A 10 -10.14 -35.47 5.95
N PHE A 11 -11.25 -35.84 5.29
CA PHE A 11 -11.19 -36.40 3.94
C PHE A 11 -11.85 -35.58 2.84
N VAL A 12 -12.05 -34.26 3.04
CA VAL A 12 -12.58 -33.39 1.98
C VAL A 12 -11.68 -32.16 1.82
N PHE A 13 -10.47 -32.32 1.31
CA PHE A 13 -9.70 -31.19 0.76
C PHE A 13 -8.53 -31.66 -0.11
N THR A 14 -8.81 -32.41 -1.17
CA THR A 14 -7.82 -32.64 -2.24
C THR A 14 -8.34 -32.11 -3.58
N CYS A 15 -8.72 -30.84 -3.61
CA CYS A 15 -8.72 -30.09 -4.87
C CYS A 15 -7.47 -29.20 -4.86
N GLN A 16 -6.41 -29.71 -5.47
CA GLN A 16 -5.21 -28.92 -5.75
C GLN A 16 -5.56 -27.94 -6.85
N PHE A 17 -6.10 -26.78 -6.49
CA PHE A 17 -6.07 -25.63 -7.38
C PHE A 17 -4.66 -25.06 -7.32
N PHE A 18 -3.91 -25.26 -8.39
CA PHE A 18 -2.64 -24.57 -8.59
C PHE A 18 -2.92 -23.07 -8.58
N THR A 19 -2.58 -22.39 -7.48
CA THR A 19 -2.46 -20.94 -7.47
C THR A 19 -1.27 -20.60 -8.34
N HIS A 20 -1.51 -20.38 -9.62
CA HIS A 20 -0.49 -19.79 -10.47
C HIS A 20 -0.29 -18.38 -9.97
N ALA A 21 0.91 -18.08 -9.47
CA ALA A 21 1.34 -16.71 -9.23
C ALA A 21 1.31 -15.97 -10.56
N GLN A 22 0.17 -15.40 -10.90
CA GLN A 22 -0.03 -14.58 -12.08
C GLN A 22 0.39 -13.16 -11.72
N TRP A 23 1.65 -12.86 -11.94
CA TRP A 23 2.24 -11.57 -11.65
C TRP A 23 1.76 -10.47 -12.60
N LEU A 24 1.61 -10.81 -13.88
CA LEU A 24 0.99 -9.98 -14.89
C LEU A 24 -0.37 -10.55 -15.24
N GLU A 25 -1.33 -9.66 -15.44
CA GLU A 25 -2.60 -10.02 -16.04
C GLU A 25 -2.36 -10.49 -17.48
N LYS A 26 -3.12 -11.49 -17.92
CA LYS A 26 -3.12 -11.92 -19.31
C LYS A 26 -3.77 -10.84 -20.18
N LYS A 27 -3.50 -10.88 -21.49
CA LYS A 27 -4.16 -9.99 -22.46
C LYS A 27 -5.69 -10.00 -22.24
N GLY A 28 -6.27 -8.81 -22.07
CA GLY A 28 -7.70 -8.62 -21.86
C GLY A 28 -8.20 -8.86 -20.44
N ASN A 29 -7.37 -9.40 -19.53
CA ASN A 29 -7.72 -9.54 -18.12
C ASN A 29 -7.33 -8.30 -17.32
N GLY A 30 -7.98 -8.11 -16.18
CA GLY A 30 -7.65 -6.99 -15.30
C GLY A 30 -8.09 -7.21 -13.86
N TYR A 31 -7.46 -6.49 -12.97
CA TYR A 31 -7.81 -6.34 -11.57
C TYR A 31 -8.09 -4.87 -11.29
N PHE A 32 -9.26 -4.58 -10.74
CA PHE A 32 -9.68 -3.22 -10.39
C PHE A 32 -10.17 -3.22 -8.95
N LYS A 33 -9.81 -2.20 -8.17
CA LYS A 33 -10.19 -2.06 -6.77
C LYS A 33 -10.58 -0.62 -6.47
N LEU A 34 -11.77 -0.44 -5.93
CA LEU A 34 -12.20 0.80 -5.28
C LEU A 34 -11.99 0.61 -3.78
N SER A 35 -11.24 1.48 -3.14
CA SER A 35 -10.96 1.35 -1.71
C SER A 35 -10.99 2.68 -0.97
N ALA A 36 -11.32 2.59 0.32
CA ALA A 36 -11.10 3.61 1.32
C ALA A 36 -9.89 3.21 2.16
N TRP A 37 -8.99 4.15 2.38
CA TRP A 37 -7.82 4.00 3.22
C TRP A 37 -7.79 5.11 4.26
N SER A 38 -7.41 4.80 5.50
CA SER A 38 -7.30 5.76 6.57
C SER A 38 -6.10 5.50 7.46
N LEU A 39 -5.52 6.58 7.95
CA LEU A 39 -4.51 6.63 9.00
C LEU A 39 -4.84 7.81 9.92
N GLU A 40 -4.88 7.58 11.22
CA GLU A 40 -4.99 8.62 12.23
C GLU A 40 -3.90 8.39 13.27
N ALA A 41 -3.16 9.42 13.63
CA ALA A 41 -1.99 9.33 14.47
C ALA A 41 -1.93 10.49 15.48
N ASP A 42 -1.68 10.15 16.73
CA ASP A 42 -1.33 11.07 17.83
C ASP A 42 0.19 11.05 18.13
N GLN A 43 0.94 10.32 17.32
CA GLN A 43 2.40 10.15 17.42
C GLN A 43 3.04 10.13 16.03
N HIS A 44 4.30 10.51 15.98
CA HIS A 44 5.11 10.41 14.76
C HIS A 44 6.54 9.96 15.06
N TYR A 45 7.20 9.41 14.06
CA TYR A 45 8.65 9.21 14.08
C TYR A 45 9.35 10.50 13.71
N THR A 46 10.21 11.00 14.60
CA THR A 46 11.08 12.16 14.35
C THR A 46 12.11 11.84 13.26
N ASN A 47 12.88 12.82 12.81
CA ASN A 47 13.99 12.60 11.87
C ASN A 47 15.14 11.77 12.47
N SER A 48 15.22 11.62 13.79
CA SER A 48 16.13 10.68 14.46
C SER A 48 15.56 9.28 14.63
N GLY A 49 14.26 9.05 14.28
CA GLY A 49 13.58 7.76 14.40
C GLY A 49 13.00 7.47 15.79
N LYS A 50 12.99 8.45 16.69
CA LYS A 50 12.30 8.36 17.98
C LYS A 50 10.81 8.66 17.79
N ILE A 51 9.95 8.01 18.56
CA ILE A 51 8.53 8.34 18.62
C ILE A 51 8.33 9.56 19.52
N ASP A 52 7.56 10.51 19.03
CA ASP A 52 7.24 11.75 19.73
C ASP A 52 5.73 12.00 19.66
N PRO A 53 5.08 12.46 20.74
CA PRO A 53 3.68 12.84 20.72
C PRO A 53 3.39 13.95 19.73
N ASN A 54 2.20 13.94 19.18
CA ASN A 54 1.73 14.93 18.21
C ASN A 54 0.27 15.30 18.49
N ALA A 55 -0.18 16.42 17.92
CA ALA A 55 -1.61 16.62 17.70
C ALA A 55 -2.16 15.47 16.86
N THR A 56 -3.36 15.00 17.20
CA THR A 56 -4.01 13.96 16.40
C THR A 56 -4.25 14.47 14.98
N ARG A 57 -3.51 13.90 14.03
CA ARG A 57 -3.60 14.17 12.61
C ARG A 57 -4.01 12.92 11.86
N GLY A 58 -4.71 13.10 10.76
CA GLY A 58 -5.15 11.99 9.96
C GLY A 58 -5.14 12.27 8.47
N VAL A 59 -5.10 11.19 7.73
CA VAL A 59 -5.30 11.17 6.29
C VAL A 59 -6.32 10.09 5.97
N PHE A 60 -7.34 10.46 5.22
CA PHE A 60 -8.32 9.55 4.65
C PHE A 60 -8.33 9.71 3.14
N ASN A 61 -8.36 8.61 2.39
CA ASN A 61 -8.52 8.68 0.95
C ASN A 61 -9.49 7.65 0.38
N LEU A 62 -10.13 8.03 -0.73
CA LEU A 62 -10.82 7.11 -1.63
C LEU A 62 -10.00 7.00 -2.90
N ASN A 63 -9.72 5.78 -3.32
CA ASN A 63 -8.85 5.53 -4.45
C ASN A 63 -9.36 4.43 -5.37
N LEU A 64 -9.00 4.55 -6.64
CA LEU A 64 -9.14 3.53 -7.65
C LEU A 64 -7.75 2.96 -7.97
N TYR A 65 -7.62 1.67 -7.89
CA TYR A 65 -6.48 0.93 -8.41
C TYR A 65 -6.92 0.10 -9.61
N GLY A 66 -6.14 0.12 -10.67
CA GLY A 66 -6.38 -0.69 -11.85
C GLY A 66 -5.10 -1.30 -12.38
N LYS A 67 -5.16 -2.56 -12.79
CA LYS A 67 -4.11 -3.24 -13.53
C LYS A 67 -4.77 -4.00 -14.66
N TYR A 68 -4.31 -3.77 -15.90
CA TYR A 68 -4.89 -4.36 -17.11
C TYR A 68 -3.81 -4.91 -18.04
N GLY A 69 -4.02 -6.12 -18.55
CA GLY A 69 -3.14 -6.79 -19.50
C GLY A 69 -3.37 -6.33 -20.93
N LEU A 70 -2.47 -5.51 -21.47
CA LEU A 70 -2.46 -5.13 -22.88
C LEU A 70 -2.04 -6.29 -23.76
N SER A 71 -1.09 -7.07 -23.26
CA SER A 71 -0.63 -8.32 -23.87
C SER A 71 -0.18 -9.27 -22.77
N ASP A 72 0.27 -10.46 -23.12
CA ASP A 72 0.80 -11.40 -22.13
C ASP A 72 2.10 -10.93 -21.46
N ASN A 73 2.78 -9.94 -22.05
CA ASN A 73 4.01 -9.39 -21.52
C ASN A 73 3.92 -7.94 -21.04
N TRP A 74 2.83 -7.23 -21.32
CA TRP A 74 2.67 -5.83 -20.97
C TRP A 74 1.38 -5.59 -20.18
N ASN A 75 1.49 -4.96 -19.04
CA ASN A 75 0.36 -4.45 -18.26
C ASN A 75 0.47 -2.94 -18.09
N VAL A 76 -0.68 -2.29 -18.02
CA VAL A 76 -0.80 -0.91 -17.52
C VAL A 76 -1.34 -0.95 -16.11
N ILE A 77 -0.90 0.01 -15.29
CA ILE A 77 -1.28 0.16 -13.90
C ILE A 77 -1.67 1.62 -13.68
N ALA A 78 -2.74 1.83 -12.94
CA ALA A 78 -3.14 3.16 -12.50
C ALA A 78 -3.52 3.11 -11.02
N TYR A 79 -3.11 4.12 -10.26
CA TYR A 79 -3.58 4.41 -8.91
C TYR A 79 -4.05 5.86 -8.87
N ILE A 80 -5.30 6.06 -8.53
CA ILE A 80 -5.97 7.37 -8.61
C ILE A 80 -6.67 7.63 -7.28
N PRO A 81 -6.04 8.37 -6.35
CA PRO A 81 -6.67 8.82 -5.12
C PRO A 81 -7.56 10.05 -5.43
N PHE A 82 -8.78 9.79 -5.89
CA PHE A 82 -9.69 10.83 -6.38
C PHE A 82 -10.32 11.68 -5.28
N PHE A 83 -10.15 11.30 -4.01
CA PHE A 83 -10.52 12.09 -2.84
C PHE A 83 -9.51 11.81 -1.72
N VAL A 84 -8.84 12.85 -1.26
CA VAL A 84 -7.94 12.81 -0.12
C VAL A 84 -8.37 13.89 0.86
N LYS A 85 -8.53 13.51 2.13
CA LYS A 85 -8.78 14.41 3.26
C LYS A 85 -7.58 14.34 4.20
N SER A 86 -6.87 15.45 4.36
CA SER A 86 -5.87 15.66 5.39
C SER A 86 -6.49 16.50 6.51
N TYR A 87 -6.34 16.10 7.75
CA TYR A 87 -7.02 16.77 8.87
C TYR A 87 -6.23 16.70 10.17
N GLN A 88 -6.57 17.59 11.08
CA GLN A 88 -6.14 17.59 12.46
C GLN A 88 -7.35 17.81 13.36
N ASN A 89 -7.45 17.05 14.43
CA ASN A 89 -8.47 17.24 15.44
C ASN A 89 -8.16 18.49 16.29
N HIS A 90 -9.19 19.09 16.88
CA HIS A 90 -8.97 20.17 17.82
C HIS A 90 -8.21 19.68 19.06
N GLN A 91 -7.39 20.53 19.63
CA GLN A 91 -6.66 20.27 20.87
C GLN A 91 -7.25 21.09 22.00
N VAL A 92 -7.48 20.43 23.13
CA VAL A 92 -7.99 21.06 24.37
C VAL A 92 -6.96 20.87 25.47
N SER A 93 -6.71 21.91 26.22
CA SER A 93 -5.88 21.84 27.42
C SER A 93 -6.49 20.87 28.43
N SER A 94 -5.73 19.89 28.88
CA SER A 94 -6.17 18.97 29.94
C SER A 94 -6.26 19.63 31.32
N VAL A 95 -5.75 20.86 31.47
CA VAL A 95 -5.73 21.60 32.73
C VAL A 95 -6.83 22.66 32.77
N THR A 96 -6.99 23.43 31.69
CA THR A 96 -7.91 24.57 31.64
C THR A 96 -9.21 24.28 30.88
N ASN A 97 -9.28 23.17 30.14
CA ASN A 97 -10.35 22.84 29.17
C ASN A 97 -10.53 23.90 28.05
N GLU A 98 -9.56 24.77 27.87
CA GLU A 98 -9.57 25.74 26.77
C GLU A 98 -9.11 25.10 25.47
N THR A 99 -9.68 25.50 24.35
CA THR A 99 -9.22 25.07 23.03
C THR A 99 -7.87 25.73 22.74
N LEU A 100 -6.83 24.90 22.61
CA LEU A 100 -5.47 25.34 22.28
C LEU A 100 -5.28 25.48 20.78
N LEU A 101 -5.97 24.62 20.01
CA LEU A 101 -5.91 24.61 18.55
C LEU A 101 -7.24 24.12 18.00
N GLU A 102 -7.85 24.87 17.11
CA GLU A 102 -9.04 24.44 16.38
C GLU A 102 -8.73 23.31 15.41
N GLY A 103 -9.70 22.40 15.28
CA GLY A 103 -9.61 21.33 14.28
C GLY A 103 -9.80 21.88 12.87
N GLU A 104 -9.04 21.37 11.94
CA GLU A 104 -9.11 21.75 10.52
C GLU A 104 -9.02 20.54 9.61
N ALA A 105 -9.64 20.64 8.42
CA ALA A 105 -9.53 19.63 7.37
C ALA A 105 -9.46 20.28 6.00
N PHE A 106 -8.65 19.69 5.13
CA PHE A 106 -8.49 20.06 3.73
C PHE A 106 -8.73 18.85 2.84
N ASN A 107 -9.46 19.02 1.76
CA ASN A 107 -9.80 17.95 0.82
C ASN A 107 -9.41 18.34 -0.61
N SER A 108 -8.81 17.41 -1.33
CA SER A 108 -8.48 17.57 -2.74
C SER A 108 -8.30 16.20 -3.41
N PHE A 109 -7.89 16.17 -4.66
CA PHE A 109 -7.31 14.99 -5.28
C PHE A 109 -5.99 14.66 -4.60
N GLY A 110 -5.56 13.39 -4.68
CA GLY A 110 -4.19 13.00 -4.34
C GLY A 110 -3.30 12.88 -5.57
N ASP A 111 -2.01 12.59 -5.35
CA ASP A 111 -1.07 12.33 -6.44
C ASP A 111 -1.38 11.00 -7.10
N MET A 112 -1.47 11.00 -8.43
CA MET A 112 -1.77 9.83 -9.24
C MET A 112 -0.50 9.10 -9.66
N ASP A 113 -0.56 7.76 -9.68
CA ASP A 113 0.49 6.94 -10.26
C ASP A 113 0.00 6.25 -11.55
N LEU A 114 0.78 6.40 -12.61
CA LEU A 114 0.58 5.67 -13.86
C LEU A 114 1.81 4.80 -14.14
N GLY A 115 1.58 3.52 -14.36
CA GLY A 115 2.67 2.56 -14.53
C GLY A 115 2.51 1.67 -15.74
N ILE A 116 3.64 1.23 -16.26
CA ILE A 116 3.72 0.19 -17.26
C ILE A 116 4.61 -0.93 -16.74
N GLU A 117 4.11 -2.16 -16.78
CA GLU A 117 4.83 -3.36 -16.33
C GLU A 117 5.17 -4.24 -17.51
N TYR A 118 6.43 -4.65 -17.59
CA TYR A 118 6.94 -5.56 -18.60
C TYR A 118 7.46 -6.85 -17.96
N ARG A 119 7.05 -7.99 -18.52
CA ARG A 119 7.56 -9.31 -18.13
C ARG A 119 8.94 -9.54 -18.72
N LEU A 120 9.96 -9.57 -17.86
CA LEU A 120 11.34 -9.88 -18.26
C LEU A 120 11.51 -11.39 -18.50
N PHE A 121 10.90 -12.19 -17.61
CA PHE A 121 11.12 -13.63 -17.61
C PHE A 121 10.00 -14.36 -16.87
N LYS A 122 9.61 -15.53 -17.40
CA LYS A 122 8.72 -16.48 -16.72
C LYS A 122 9.13 -17.90 -17.07
N LYS A 123 9.47 -18.69 -16.07
CA LYS A 123 9.77 -20.11 -16.22
C LYS A 123 9.24 -20.89 -15.04
N SER A 124 8.40 -21.90 -15.31
CA SER A 124 7.81 -22.76 -14.28
C SER A 124 7.13 -21.93 -13.16
N LYS A 125 7.69 -21.94 -11.95
CA LYS A 125 7.17 -21.31 -10.75
C LYS A 125 7.69 -19.89 -10.53
N HIS A 126 8.64 -19.42 -11.34
CA HIS A 126 9.33 -18.14 -11.17
C HIS A 126 8.92 -17.16 -12.25
N ALA A 127 8.77 -15.90 -11.87
CA ALA A 127 8.53 -14.81 -12.79
C ALA A 127 9.30 -13.56 -12.35
N PHE A 128 9.78 -12.80 -13.34
CA PHE A 128 10.44 -11.51 -13.14
C PHE A 128 9.79 -10.48 -14.03
N SER A 129 9.58 -9.28 -13.50
CA SER A 129 9.04 -8.14 -14.24
C SER A 129 9.73 -6.85 -13.81
N THR A 130 9.62 -5.85 -14.66
CA THR A 130 9.99 -4.48 -14.32
C THR A 130 8.77 -3.58 -14.46
N ILE A 131 8.67 -2.57 -13.62
CA ILE A 131 7.62 -1.54 -13.66
C ILE A 131 8.30 -0.18 -13.71
N LEU A 132 7.92 0.62 -14.69
CA LEU A 132 8.14 2.06 -14.67
C LEU A 132 6.83 2.73 -14.22
N THR A 133 6.89 3.48 -13.13
CA THR A 133 5.76 4.26 -12.61
C THR A 133 6.10 5.74 -12.66
N LEU A 134 5.17 6.56 -13.15
CA LEU A 134 5.20 8.01 -13.13
C LEU A 134 4.19 8.48 -12.10
N GLY A 135 4.67 9.14 -11.04
CA GLY A 135 3.81 9.82 -10.05
C GLY A 135 3.54 11.24 -10.51
N ILE A 136 2.28 11.51 -10.80
CA ILE A 136 1.82 12.81 -11.32
C ILE A 136 1.34 13.64 -10.14
N PRO A 137 1.88 14.86 -9.93
CA PRO A 137 1.51 15.72 -8.80
C PRO A 137 0.14 16.38 -9.05
N SER A 138 -0.92 15.60 -8.94
CA SER A 138 -2.31 16.04 -9.09
C SER A 138 -2.95 16.46 -7.77
N GLY A 139 -2.29 16.15 -6.65
CA GLY A 139 -2.68 16.59 -5.32
C GLY A 139 -2.15 17.98 -4.98
N ASP A 140 -2.62 18.52 -3.87
CA ASP A 140 -2.16 19.81 -3.35
C ASP A 140 -1.05 19.60 -2.32
N SER A 141 0.11 20.22 -2.56
CA SER A 141 1.25 20.19 -1.63
C SER A 141 1.12 21.21 -0.50
N LYS A 142 0.12 22.08 -0.56
CA LYS A 142 -0.20 23.10 0.46
C LYS A 142 -1.71 23.26 0.57
N GLY A 143 -2.26 23.06 1.75
CA GLY A 143 -3.68 23.23 2.01
C GLY A 143 -3.94 23.60 3.45
N GLY A 144 -5.18 23.99 3.75
CA GLY A 144 -5.56 24.53 5.05
C GLY A 144 -5.09 25.96 5.29
N SER A 145 -5.35 26.47 6.47
CA SER A 145 -5.07 27.87 6.85
C SER A 145 -3.58 28.19 6.90
N ASP A 146 -2.74 27.21 7.27
CA ASP A 146 -1.29 27.33 7.42
C ASP A 146 -0.49 26.64 6.30
N GLY A 147 -1.16 26.02 5.33
CA GLY A 147 -0.53 25.29 4.23
C GLY A 147 0.06 23.93 4.62
N SER A 148 -0.23 23.40 5.81
CA SER A 148 0.33 22.11 6.29
C SER A 148 -0.49 20.89 5.93
N TYR A 149 -1.71 21.03 5.44
CA TYR A 149 -2.62 19.94 5.09
C TYR A 149 -2.45 19.55 3.62
N GLN A 150 -1.53 18.60 3.41
CA GLN A 150 -1.20 18.14 2.07
C GLN A 150 -2.10 16.99 1.64
N THR A 151 -2.46 16.93 0.36
CA THR A 151 -3.10 15.77 -0.30
C THR A 151 -2.18 15.12 -1.33
N GLY A 152 -1.03 15.74 -1.60
CA GLY A 152 0.06 15.26 -2.43
C GLY A 152 1.38 15.93 -2.04
N ASP A 153 2.51 15.40 -2.53
CA ASP A 153 3.83 15.98 -2.28
C ASP A 153 4.21 17.07 -3.29
N GLY A 154 3.40 17.22 -4.35
CA GLY A 154 3.65 18.17 -5.43
C GLY A 154 4.83 17.81 -6.33
N GLU A 155 5.33 16.58 -6.24
CA GLU A 155 6.49 16.06 -6.92
C GLU A 155 6.12 15.23 -8.15
N PHE A 156 6.94 15.30 -9.20
CA PHE A 156 6.91 14.35 -10.28
C PHE A 156 7.87 13.22 -9.96
N ASN A 157 7.31 12.05 -9.61
CA ASN A 157 8.05 10.86 -9.25
C ASN A 157 8.29 9.96 -10.46
N GLN A 158 9.50 9.39 -10.56
CA GLN A 158 9.88 8.45 -11.63
C GLN A 158 10.45 7.20 -10.96
N GLN A 159 9.63 6.19 -10.79
CA GLN A 159 10.04 4.97 -10.12
C GLN A 159 10.29 3.83 -11.11
N LEU A 160 11.48 3.28 -11.11
CA LEU A 160 11.81 2.01 -11.75
C LEU A 160 11.89 0.92 -10.70
N ARG A 161 11.09 -0.15 -10.87
CA ARG A 161 10.99 -1.26 -9.93
C ARG A 161 11.19 -2.59 -10.62
N PHE A 162 11.98 -3.48 -10.02
CA PHE A 162 12.15 -4.87 -10.41
C PHE A 162 11.43 -5.78 -9.42
N ASN A 163 10.62 -6.69 -9.94
CA ASN A 163 9.87 -7.65 -9.15
C ASN A 163 10.35 -9.06 -9.45
N ALA A 164 10.44 -9.86 -8.41
CA ALA A 164 10.67 -11.29 -8.49
C ALA A 164 9.57 -12.04 -7.75
N GLY A 165 9.14 -13.14 -8.29
CA GLY A 165 8.14 -13.94 -7.67
C GLY A 165 8.23 -15.42 -7.89
N THR A 166 7.70 -16.19 -6.94
CA THR A 166 7.73 -17.64 -6.96
C THR A 166 6.47 -18.22 -6.35
N SER A 167 6.06 -19.40 -6.85
CA SER A 167 5.06 -20.24 -6.20
C SER A 167 5.75 -21.40 -5.52
N PHE A 168 5.34 -21.73 -4.31
CA PHE A 168 5.88 -22.84 -3.55
C PHE A 168 4.78 -23.54 -2.74
N SER A 169 5.06 -24.73 -2.25
CA SER A 169 4.15 -25.46 -1.38
C SER A 169 4.81 -25.70 -0.02
N LEU A 170 4.05 -25.46 1.03
CA LEU A 170 4.45 -25.73 2.41
C LEU A 170 3.28 -26.48 3.08
N PHE A 171 3.58 -27.59 3.77
CA PHE A 171 2.57 -28.46 4.42
C PHE A 171 1.42 -28.87 3.48
N LYS A 172 1.75 -29.19 2.21
CA LYS A 172 0.78 -29.54 1.14
C LYS A 172 -0.18 -28.39 0.76
N HIS A 173 0.08 -27.19 1.23
CA HIS A 173 -0.67 -25.99 0.88
C HIS A 173 0.12 -25.08 -0.05
N SER A 174 -0.56 -24.44 -1.01
CA SER A 174 0.09 -23.60 -2.03
C SER A 174 0.21 -22.17 -1.56
N PHE A 175 1.42 -21.62 -1.68
CA PHE A 175 1.76 -20.23 -1.41
C PHE A 175 2.39 -19.58 -2.63
N TYR A 176 2.37 -18.27 -2.65
CA TYR A 176 3.28 -17.50 -3.49
C TYR A 176 4.09 -16.52 -2.63
N GLY A 177 5.27 -16.23 -3.06
CA GLY A 177 6.12 -15.18 -2.51
C GLY A 177 6.48 -14.17 -3.59
N LYS A 178 6.59 -12.90 -3.21
CA LYS A 178 6.92 -11.78 -4.08
C LYS A 178 7.88 -10.85 -3.38
N SER A 179 8.88 -10.39 -4.10
CA SER A 179 9.80 -9.37 -3.64
C SER A 179 9.97 -8.30 -4.72
N TYR A 180 10.29 -7.10 -4.28
CA TYR A 180 10.68 -6.06 -5.20
C TYR A 180 11.79 -5.19 -4.61
N VAL A 181 12.52 -4.56 -5.51
CA VAL A 181 13.40 -3.44 -5.23
C VAL A 181 13.16 -2.38 -6.30
N GLY A 182 13.20 -1.12 -5.92
CA GLY A 182 12.98 0.00 -6.83
C GLY A 182 13.76 1.22 -6.42
N PHE A 183 14.02 2.05 -7.40
CA PHE A 183 14.59 3.38 -7.26
C PHE A 183 13.52 4.39 -7.69
N ASN A 184 13.30 5.43 -6.89
CA ASN A 184 12.37 6.51 -7.15
C ASN A 184 13.14 7.82 -7.22
N ASN A 185 13.25 8.36 -8.43
CA ASN A 185 13.80 9.70 -8.64
C ASN A 185 12.71 10.72 -8.39
N LYS A 186 13.02 11.74 -7.62
CA LYS A 186 12.13 12.84 -7.26
C LYS A 186 12.68 14.17 -7.78
N THR A 187 11.77 15.07 -8.12
CA THR A 187 12.09 16.42 -8.62
C THR A 187 12.08 17.48 -7.51
N LYS A 188 12.13 18.75 -7.83
CA LYS A 188 11.96 19.92 -6.91
C LYS A 188 12.78 19.86 -5.63
N ASN A 189 14.00 19.34 -5.72
CA ASN A 189 14.94 19.24 -4.59
C ASN A 189 14.53 18.25 -3.49
N PHE A 190 13.56 17.39 -3.73
CA PHE A 190 13.33 16.23 -2.86
C PHE A 190 14.48 15.23 -3.01
N SER A 191 14.68 14.46 -1.98
CA SER A 191 15.63 13.36 -2.00
C SER A 191 15.05 12.15 -2.74
N ASP A 192 15.87 11.50 -3.55
CA ASP A 192 15.55 10.22 -4.16
C ASP A 192 15.37 9.13 -3.10
N GLU A 193 14.69 8.06 -3.49
CA GLU A 193 14.36 6.96 -2.57
C GLU A 193 14.70 5.60 -3.14
N VAL A 194 15.13 4.70 -2.29
CA VAL A 194 15.15 3.26 -2.55
C VAL A 194 13.95 2.63 -1.84
N LYS A 195 13.18 1.83 -2.58
CA LYS A 195 12.01 1.11 -2.08
C LYS A 195 12.22 -0.39 -2.23
N ALA A 196 11.82 -1.16 -1.24
CA ALA A 196 11.86 -2.61 -1.30
C ALA A 196 10.65 -3.20 -0.57
N GLY A 197 10.29 -4.43 -0.90
CA GLY A 197 9.20 -5.10 -0.20
C GLY A 197 9.12 -6.58 -0.46
N LEU A 198 8.39 -7.22 0.42
CA LEU A 198 8.09 -8.65 0.41
C LEU A 198 6.58 -8.83 0.55
N GLU A 199 6.05 -9.82 -0.14
CA GLU A 199 4.66 -10.26 -0.01
C GLU A 199 4.64 -11.79 -0.02
N VAL A 200 3.88 -12.38 0.89
CA VAL A 200 3.53 -13.79 0.86
C VAL A 200 2.02 -13.90 0.90
N GLY A 201 1.49 -14.74 0.05
CA GLY A 201 0.05 -14.94 -0.04
C GLY A 201 -0.33 -16.39 -0.22
N THR A 202 -1.54 -16.71 0.23
CA THR A 202 -2.16 -18.02 0.05
C THR A 202 -3.66 -17.89 -0.07
N SER A 203 -4.31 -18.94 -0.56
CA SER A 203 -5.77 -18.95 -0.71
C SER A 203 -6.39 -20.22 -0.15
N PHE A 204 -7.57 -20.08 0.44
CA PHE A 204 -8.38 -21.12 1.03
C PHE A 204 -9.78 -21.16 0.38
N VAL A 205 -10.58 -22.13 0.79
CA VAL A 205 -11.99 -22.26 0.38
C VAL A 205 -12.16 -22.23 -1.14
N GLY A 206 -11.38 -23.06 -1.85
CA GLY A 206 -11.42 -23.10 -3.32
C GLY A 206 -10.97 -21.79 -3.99
N GLY A 207 -10.07 -21.04 -3.36
CA GLY A 207 -9.57 -19.75 -3.84
C GLY A 207 -10.51 -18.57 -3.60
N LYS A 208 -11.53 -18.72 -2.73
CA LYS A 208 -12.44 -17.62 -2.35
C LYS A 208 -11.82 -16.72 -1.27
N LEU A 209 -11.19 -17.30 -0.26
CA LEU A 209 -10.48 -16.56 0.79
C LEU A 209 -9.02 -16.40 0.40
N LEU A 210 -8.52 -15.19 0.38
CA LEU A 210 -7.12 -14.86 0.12
C LEU A 210 -6.54 -14.20 1.37
N LEU A 211 -5.38 -14.65 1.81
CA LEU A 211 -4.62 -14.07 2.91
C LEU A 211 -3.27 -13.61 2.39
N LEU A 212 -2.90 -12.38 2.70
CA LEU A 212 -1.65 -11.74 2.29
C LEU A 212 -0.94 -11.19 3.53
N ALA A 213 0.37 -11.38 3.59
CA ALA A 213 1.26 -10.69 4.51
C ALA A 213 2.26 -9.86 3.68
N ARG A 214 2.52 -8.63 4.11
CA ARG A 214 3.40 -7.69 3.41
C ARG A 214 4.37 -7.01 4.36
N SER A 215 5.55 -6.73 3.83
CA SER A 215 6.49 -5.80 4.43
C SER A 215 7.01 -4.85 3.35
N ASN A 216 7.07 -3.57 3.65
CA ASN A 216 7.60 -2.55 2.75
C ASN A 216 8.65 -1.71 3.46
N MET A 217 9.63 -1.28 2.71
CA MET A 217 10.69 -0.38 3.15
C MET A 217 10.81 0.79 2.17
N VAL A 218 10.94 1.98 2.73
CA VAL A 218 11.35 3.19 2.01
C VAL A 218 12.57 3.77 2.72
N ARG A 219 13.59 4.12 1.95
CA ARG A 219 14.83 4.75 2.40
C ARG A 219 15.14 5.96 1.54
N SER A 220 15.26 7.12 2.17
CA SER A 220 15.75 8.33 1.51
C SER A 220 17.26 8.25 1.29
N LEU A 221 17.71 8.71 0.13
CA LEU A 221 19.14 8.86 -0.18
C LEU A 221 19.72 10.18 0.34
N LYS A 222 18.88 11.07 0.85
CA LYS A 222 19.26 12.38 1.44
C LYS A 222 20.12 13.24 0.50
N ASN A 223 19.89 13.10 -0.80
CA ASN A 223 20.60 13.81 -1.86
C ASN A 223 19.85 15.05 -2.35
N GLY A 224 18.64 15.30 -1.82
CA GLY A 224 17.89 16.54 -2.05
C GLY A 224 18.28 17.65 -1.10
N SER A 225 17.97 18.89 -1.45
CA SER A 225 18.26 20.08 -0.64
C SER A 225 17.04 20.61 0.14
N LEU A 226 15.85 20.06 -0.10
CA LEU A 226 14.65 20.46 0.62
C LEU A 226 14.66 19.91 2.05
N ASN A 227 14.49 20.78 3.03
CA ASN A 227 14.31 20.33 4.41
C ASN A 227 12.99 19.56 4.55
N ALA A 228 12.94 18.64 5.52
CA ALA A 228 11.69 18.02 5.91
C ALA A 228 10.72 19.12 6.37
N SER A 229 9.69 19.37 5.58
CA SER A 229 8.80 20.52 5.76
C SER A 229 7.79 20.34 6.90
N ASN A 230 7.74 19.16 7.52
CA ASN A 230 6.74 18.84 8.52
C ASN A 230 7.37 18.08 9.68
N ASN A 231 7.61 18.78 10.79
CA ASN A 231 8.19 18.21 12.01
C ASN A 231 7.22 17.24 12.74
N ASN A 232 5.95 17.23 12.36
CA ASN A 232 4.89 16.47 13.02
C ASN A 232 4.56 15.14 12.32
N GLY A 233 5.42 14.69 11.40
CA GLY A 233 5.18 13.53 10.56
C GLY A 233 4.27 13.86 9.36
N SER A 234 4.55 13.22 8.24
CA SER A 234 3.73 13.32 7.02
C SER A 234 4.06 12.14 6.11
N ILE A 235 3.10 11.70 5.32
CA ILE A 235 3.34 10.75 4.22
C ILE A 235 3.85 11.46 2.96
N PHE A 236 3.82 12.80 2.92
CA PHE A 236 4.19 13.65 1.78
C PHE A 236 5.48 14.45 1.99
N ALA A 237 6.11 14.34 3.16
CA ALA A 237 7.34 15.09 3.46
C ALA A 237 8.56 14.56 2.71
N ASN A 238 9.57 15.40 2.57
CA ASN A 238 10.90 14.96 2.14
C ASN A 238 11.59 14.12 3.22
N ASN A 239 12.45 13.20 2.82
CA ASN A 239 13.23 12.32 3.69
C ASN A 239 12.39 11.37 4.57
N VAL A 240 11.18 11.01 4.14
CA VAL A 240 10.39 9.96 4.78
C VAL A 240 11.12 8.62 4.64
N GLU A 241 11.36 7.96 5.76
CA GLU A 241 11.89 6.59 5.81
C GLU A 241 10.98 5.73 6.67
N PHE A 242 10.74 4.48 6.29
CA PHE A 242 10.03 3.52 7.14
C PHE A 242 10.25 2.07 6.75
N ILE A 243 9.99 1.19 7.71
CA ILE A 243 9.70 -0.21 7.49
C ILE A 243 8.30 -0.45 8.02
N SER A 244 7.41 -0.97 7.16
CA SER A 244 6.05 -1.35 7.55
C SER A 244 5.85 -2.84 7.42
N ILE A 245 4.97 -3.36 8.26
CA ILE A 245 4.42 -4.71 8.17
C ILE A 245 2.90 -4.63 8.16
N GLY A 246 2.27 -5.60 7.55
CA GLY A 246 0.82 -5.66 7.50
C GLY A 246 0.31 -6.85 6.71
N GLY A 247 -0.98 -6.83 6.43
CA GLY A 247 -1.63 -7.88 5.67
C GLY A 247 -2.97 -7.45 5.11
N GLU A 248 -3.51 -8.32 4.29
CA GLU A 248 -4.82 -8.16 3.67
C GLU A 248 -5.57 -9.48 3.71
N VAL A 249 -6.83 -9.43 4.06
CA VAL A 249 -7.78 -10.52 3.93
C VAL A 249 -8.75 -10.14 2.83
N ALA A 250 -8.90 -11.00 1.81
CA ALA A 250 -9.83 -10.77 0.73
C ALA A 250 -10.77 -11.95 0.53
N TRP A 251 -12.04 -11.67 0.30
CA TRP A 251 -13.08 -12.67 0.07
C TRP A 251 -13.78 -12.44 -1.26
N LYS A 252 -13.76 -13.46 -2.13
CA LYS A 252 -14.52 -13.49 -3.39
C LYS A 252 -15.89 -14.09 -3.17
N PHE A 253 -16.94 -13.30 -3.28
CA PHE A 253 -18.32 -13.81 -3.23
C PHE A 253 -18.82 -14.27 -4.59
N THR A 254 -18.25 -13.78 -5.69
CA THR A 254 -18.45 -14.31 -7.04
C THR A 254 -17.11 -14.65 -7.68
N LYS A 255 -17.13 -15.16 -8.92
CA LYS A 255 -15.90 -15.38 -9.71
C LYS A 255 -15.18 -14.08 -10.06
N LYS A 256 -15.89 -12.94 -10.02
CA LYS A 256 -15.38 -11.63 -10.47
C LYS A 256 -15.33 -10.57 -9.37
N LEU A 257 -16.19 -10.66 -8.35
CA LEU A 257 -16.32 -9.63 -7.31
C LEU A 257 -15.89 -10.16 -5.95
N GLY A 258 -15.23 -9.29 -5.17
CA GLY A 258 -14.88 -9.57 -3.79
C GLY A 258 -14.66 -8.31 -2.98
N LEU A 259 -14.47 -8.51 -1.68
CA LEU A 259 -14.11 -7.49 -0.70
C LEU A 259 -12.71 -7.77 -0.16
N SER A 260 -12.03 -6.72 0.27
CA SER A 260 -10.77 -6.85 1.00
C SER A 260 -10.71 -5.89 2.18
N LEU A 261 -10.00 -6.33 3.23
CA LEU A 261 -9.66 -5.55 4.41
C LEU A 261 -8.16 -5.63 4.61
N GLY A 262 -7.53 -4.50 4.79
CA GLY A 262 -6.08 -4.37 4.98
C GLY A 262 -5.73 -3.66 6.28
N TYR A 263 -4.61 -4.05 6.85
CA TYR A 263 -3.99 -3.43 8.02
C TYR A 263 -2.49 -3.33 7.78
N HIS A 264 -1.91 -2.15 8.00
CA HIS A 264 -0.46 -1.93 7.91
C HIS A 264 -0.02 -1.00 9.02
N SER A 265 1.19 -1.21 9.54
CA SER A 265 1.78 -0.33 10.55
C SER A 265 3.28 -0.16 10.28
N ALA A 266 3.78 1.04 10.41
CA ALA A 266 5.21 1.30 10.44
C ALA A 266 5.78 0.81 11.78
N ILE A 267 6.73 -0.12 11.73
CA ILE A 267 7.44 -0.63 12.92
C ILE A 267 8.72 0.14 13.21
N SER A 268 9.16 0.94 12.27
CA SER A 268 10.22 1.93 12.40
C SER A 268 10.05 3.00 11.32
N GLY A 269 10.51 4.22 11.59
CA GLY A 269 10.35 5.29 10.62
C GLY A 269 11.18 6.53 10.94
N LYS A 270 11.15 7.49 10.02
CA LYS A 270 11.60 8.88 10.19
C LYS A 270 10.65 9.78 9.43
N VAL A 271 10.29 10.89 10.05
CA VAL A 271 9.42 11.93 9.46
C VAL A 271 8.07 11.37 9.00
N ILE A 272 7.57 10.32 9.64
CA ILE A 272 6.32 9.67 9.27
C ILE A 272 5.44 9.43 10.50
N TYR A 273 4.14 9.33 10.31
CA TYR A 273 3.20 8.96 11.37
C TYR A 273 3.51 7.59 11.98
N ALA A 274 3.43 7.52 13.32
CA ALA A 274 3.66 6.31 14.09
C ALA A 274 2.33 5.65 14.49
N ALA A 275 1.50 5.34 13.50
CA ALA A 275 0.18 4.76 13.68
C ALA A 275 -0.12 3.72 12.61
N PRO A 276 -1.05 2.80 12.87
CA PRO A 276 -1.54 1.88 11.86
C PRO A 276 -2.42 2.59 10.83
N SER A 277 -2.46 2.01 9.63
CA SER A 277 -3.42 2.34 8.59
C SER A 277 -4.35 1.17 8.30
N TYR A 278 -5.56 1.49 7.91
CA TYR A 278 -6.62 0.55 7.60
C TYR A 278 -7.09 0.77 6.16
N GLU A 279 -7.41 -0.29 5.48
CA GLU A 279 -7.98 -0.25 4.14
C GLU A 279 -9.19 -1.16 4.04
N ALA A 280 -10.24 -0.71 3.38
CA ALA A 280 -11.38 -1.53 2.97
C ALA A 280 -11.68 -1.28 1.50
N GLY A 281 -11.91 -2.34 0.72
CA GLY A 281 -12.13 -2.17 -0.71
C GLY A 281 -13.00 -3.25 -1.33
N ILE A 282 -13.64 -2.88 -2.43
CA ILE A 282 -14.34 -3.78 -3.34
C ILE A 282 -13.44 -3.96 -4.56
N PHE A 283 -13.22 -5.20 -4.98
CA PHE A 283 -12.45 -5.48 -6.17
C PHE A 283 -13.23 -6.27 -7.22
N TYR A 284 -12.86 -6.03 -8.47
CA TYR A 284 -13.42 -6.67 -9.65
C TYR A 284 -12.31 -7.32 -10.48
N LEU A 285 -12.53 -8.57 -10.88
CA LEU A 285 -11.66 -9.34 -11.77
C LEU A 285 -12.29 -9.39 -13.17
N LEU A 286 -11.67 -8.71 -14.11
CA LEU A 286 -11.97 -8.83 -15.52
C LEU A 286 -11.23 -10.08 -16.07
N LYS A 287 -11.98 -11.02 -16.58
CA LYS A 287 -11.48 -12.28 -17.16
C LYS A 287 -12.21 -12.59 -18.44
#